data_9e05200825933ceb59e6304da2507118
#
_entry.id   9e05200825933ceb59e6304da2507118
#
_cell.length_a   1.000
_cell.length_b   1.000
_cell.length_c   1.000
_cell.angle_alpha   90.00
_cell.angle_beta   90.00
_cell.angle_gamma   90.00
#
_symmetry.space_group_name_H-M   'P 1'
#
loop_
_entity.id
_entity.type
_entity.pdbx_description
1 polymer ?
#
loop_
_entity_poly.entity_id
_entity_poly.type
_entity_poly.pdbx_seq_one_letter_code
_entity_poly.pdbx_strand_id
1 'polypeptide(L)'
;MKKQDAGRKYLGELAPKFAELNDDVLFGEVWAREDRLNLRDRSLATIAALFSAGLFPQLKAHLELGKQHGLTKQEVVEVITQLAFYCGWPKAWSTFPLIEEVYGKTTNEMELSVFPVGKPNTAYAQYFVGQSYLAPLTTKQIPTFNVTFEPKCRNNWHIHHAKTGGGQMLICIYGRGWYQEWGQEPRELKPGDIVNIPANVKHWHGAAKDSWFQHIAQEIHGTETATEWCEPVTDEEYNKLK
;
A
#
# COMPACT_ATOMS: atom_id res chain seq x y z
N MET A 1 17.85 5.13 19.43
CA MET A 1 17.72 6.37 18.58
C MET A 1 19.11 6.92 18.23
N LYS A 2 19.32 7.46 17.01
CA LYS A 2 20.59 8.15 16.66
C LYS A 2 20.69 9.42 17.52
N LYS A 3 21.86 9.67 18.12
CA LYS A 3 22.05 10.82 19.00
C LYS A 3 21.76 12.11 18.23
N GLN A 4 20.85 12.95 18.75
CA GLN A 4 20.53 14.25 18.18
C GLN A 4 21.59 15.28 18.58
N ASP A 5 21.97 16.11 17.64
CA ASP A 5 22.95 17.18 17.83
C ASP A 5 22.51 18.51 17.18
N ALA A 6 21.23 18.56 16.75
CA ALA A 6 20.66 19.71 16.06
C ALA A 6 20.73 20.99 16.90
N GLY A 7 20.54 20.90 18.22
CA GLY A 7 20.66 22.05 19.11
C GLY A 7 22.05 22.66 19.04
N ARG A 8 23.10 21.84 19.20
CA ARG A 8 24.51 22.30 19.13
C ARG A 8 24.87 22.80 17.74
N LYS A 9 24.41 22.11 16.70
CA LYS A 9 24.72 22.46 15.32
C LYS A 9 24.16 23.84 14.90
N TYR A 10 22.95 24.17 15.33
CA TYR A 10 22.27 25.39 14.88
C TYR A 10 22.29 26.52 15.89
N LEU A 11 22.40 26.22 17.18
CA LEU A 11 22.25 27.19 18.26
C LEU A 11 23.41 27.15 19.27
N GLY A 12 24.42 26.28 19.08
CA GLY A 12 25.50 26.08 20.04
C GLY A 12 26.30 27.33 20.40
N GLU A 13 26.50 28.22 19.43
CA GLU A 13 27.20 29.51 19.68
C GLU A 13 26.26 30.57 20.26
N LEU A 14 25.01 30.65 19.80
CA LEU A 14 24.05 31.66 20.23
C LEU A 14 23.44 31.35 21.60
N ALA A 15 23.08 30.09 21.82
CA ALA A 15 22.34 29.65 23.01
C ALA A 15 22.83 28.28 23.49
N PRO A 16 24.09 28.20 24.01
CA PRO A 16 24.73 26.92 24.29
C PRO A 16 24.00 26.09 25.36
N LYS A 17 23.41 26.72 26.36
CA LYS A 17 22.63 26.00 27.38
C LYS A 17 21.31 25.47 26.84
N PHE A 18 20.65 26.19 25.95
CA PHE A 18 19.46 25.69 25.25
C PHE A 18 19.80 24.49 24.37
N ALA A 19 20.91 24.58 23.62
CA ALA A 19 21.39 23.50 22.77
C ALA A 19 21.69 22.22 23.56
N GLU A 20 22.36 22.35 24.72
CA GLU A 20 22.61 21.24 25.66
C GLU A 20 21.30 20.61 26.12
N LEU A 21 20.36 21.40 26.62
CA LEU A 21 19.05 20.90 27.09
C LEU A 21 18.26 20.20 25.99
N ASN A 22 18.30 20.74 24.77
CA ASN A 22 17.65 20.13 23.62
C ASN A 22 18.26 18.77 23.30
N ASP A 23 19.58 18.70 23.16
CA ASP A 23 20.24 17.50 22.66
C ASP A 23 20.36 16.41 23.73
N ASP A 24 20.75 16.79 24.95
CA ASP A 24 21.06 15.81 26.02
C ASP A 24 19.81 15.47 26.85
N VAL A 25 18.98 16.46 27.22
CA VAL A 25 17.82 16.20 28.07
C VAL A 25 16.59 15.84 27.26
N LEU A 26 16.16 16.71 26.32
CA LEU A 26 14.95 16.42 25.55
C LEU A 26 15.11 15.14 24.73
N PHE A 27 16.11 15.10 23.85
CA PHE A 27 16.30 13.94 22.99
C PHE A 27 17.10 12.79 23.65
N GLY A 28 18.06 13.11 24.49
CA GLY A 28 18.91 12.11 25.15
C GLY A 28 18.23 11.37 26.31
N GLU A 29 17.36 12.05 27.08
CA GLU A 29 16.67 11.44 28.20
C GLU A 29 15.18 11.24 27.98
N VAL A 30 14.43 12.30 27.60
CA VAL A 30 12.96 12.21 27.50
C VAL A 30 12.53 11.35 26.33
N TRP A 31 13.07 11.61 25.12
CA TRP A 31 12.73 10.81 23.93
C TRP A 31 13.30 9.38 24.00
N ALA A 32 14.37 9.16 24.74
CA ALA A 32 14.97 7.83 24.94
C ALA A 32 14.14 6.88 25.81
N ARG A 33 13.07 7.35 26.46
CA ARG A 33 12.19 6.54 27.32
C ARG A 33 11.18 5.75 26.49
N GLU A 34 11.68 4.90 25.58
CA GLU A 34 10.87 4.14 24.62
C GLU A 34 10.04 3.04 25.32
N ASP A 35 10.50 2.56 26.49
CA ASP A 35 9.77 1.63 27.35
C ASP A 35 8.50 2.22 27.98
N ARG A 36 8.39 3.53 28.07
CA ARG A 36 7.24 4.26 28.64
C ARG A 36 6.27 4.76 27.57
N LEU A 37 6.80 5.27 26.47
CA LEU A 37 6.04 5.72 25.31
C LEU A 37 6.92 5.54 24.08
N ASN A 38 6.49 4.74 23.13
CA ASN A 38 7.24 4.46 21.92
C ASN A 38 7.45 5.72 21.06
N LEU A 39 8.46 5.69 20.17
CA LEU A 39 8.83 6.84 19.35
C LEU A 39 7.69 7.31 18.42
N ARG A 40 6.88 6.37 17.94
CA ARG A 40 5.76 6.66 17.04
C ARG A 40 4.70 7.51 17.75
N ASP A 41 4.23 7.07 18.90
CA ASP A 41 3.20 7.76 19.67
C ASP A 41 3.70 9.08 20.25
N ARG A 42 4.97 9.13 20.61
CA ARG A 42 5.65 10.36 21.05
C ARG A 42 5.70 11.40 19.92
N SER A 43 5.99 10.97 18.68
CA SER A 43 5.93 11.83 17.51
C SER A 43 4.52 12.32 17.25
N LEU A 44 3.51 11.46 17.34
CA LEU A 44 2.12 11.83 17.16
C LEU A 44 1.66 12.89 18.16
N ALA A 45 2.00 12.71 19.46
CA ALA A 45 1.71 13.68 20.50
C ALA A 45 2.39 15.03 20.24
N THR A 46 3.64 15.02 19.77
CA THR A 46 4.40 16.24 19.45
C THR A 46 3.79 16.95 18.22
N ILE A 47 3.44 16.21 17.17
CA ILE A 47 2.76 16.74 15.99
C ILE A 47 1.44 17.41 16.40
N ALA A 48 0.63 16.76 17.23
CA ALA A 48 -0.64 17.32 17.72
C ALA A 48 -0.42 18.62 18.51
N ALA A 49 0.59 18.67 19.39
CA ALA A 49 0.94 19.87 20.16
C ALA A 49 1.39 21.03 19.26
N LEU A 50 2.28 20.78 18.31
CA LEU A 50 2.79 21.79 17.37
C LEU A 50 1.71 22.32 16.44
N PHE A 51 0.84 21.43 15.95
CA PHE A 51 -0.34 21.79 15.17
C PHE A 51 -1.26 22.70 15.97
N SER A 52 -1.60 22.31 17.20
CA SER A 52 -2.47 23.11 18.09
C SER A 52 -1.90 24.49 18.35
N ALA A 53 -0.59 24.61 18.53
CA ALA A 53 0.11 25.87 18.73
C ALA A 53 0.29 26.69 17.45
N GLY A 54 0.09 26.11 16.26
CA GLY A 54 0.33 26.79 14.97
C GLY A 54 1.83 26.98 14.64
N LEU A 55 2.70 26.13 15.17
CA LEU A 55 4.15 26.20 15.00
C LEU A 55 4.59 25.41 13.75
N PHE A 56 4.20 25.88 12.58
CA PHE A 56 4.35 25.15 11.32
C PHE A 56 5.78 24.80 10.91
N PRO A 57 6.82 25.67 11.09
CA PRO A 57 8.21 25.29 10.78
C PRO A 57 8.68 24.10 11.61
N GLN A 58 8.35 24.09 12.91
CA GLN A 58 8.68 22.98 13.81
C GLN A 58 7.82 21.74 13.52
N LEU A 59 6.55 21.96 13.16
CA LEU A 59 5.65 20.90 12.75
C LEU A 59 6.20 20.10 11.56
N LYS A 60 6.74 20.79 10.53
CA LYS A 60 7.36 20.12 9.39
C LYS A 60 8.50 19.19 9.81
N ALA A 61 9.42 19.67 10.66
CA ALA A 61 10.52 18.83 11.15
C ALA A 61 10.01 17.60 11.94
N HIS A 62 8.94 17.77 12.71
CA HIS A 62 8.34 16.65 13.46
C HIS A 62 7.47 15.73 12.60
N LEU A 63 6.95 16.17 11.46
CA LEU A 63 6.35 15.31 10.44
C LEU A 63 7.41 14.40 9.81
N GLU A 64 8.60 14.93 9.48
CA GLU A 64 9.74 14.16 8.97
C GLU A 64 10.20 13.10 9.98
N LEU A 65 10.31 13.49 11.25
CA LEU A 65 10.65 12.57 12.33
C LEU A 65 9.57 11.50 12.54
N GLY A 66 8.30 11.89 12.51
CA GLY A 66 7.16 10.98 12.61
C GLY A 66 7.15 9.92 11.51
N LYS A 67 7.46 10.34 10.28
CA LYS A 67 7.63 9.43 9.14
C LYS A 67 8.73 8.39 9.39
N GLN A 68 9.90 8.83 9.93
CA GLN A 68 10.99 7.93 10.30
C GLN A 68 10.60 6.96 11.41
N HIS A 69 9.69 7.36 12.31
CA HIS A 69 9.16 6.55 13.40
C HIS A 69 7.93 5.70 13.00
N GLY A 70 7.60 5.64 11.72
CA GLY A 70 6.55 4.76 11.18
C GLY A 70 5.14 5.35 11.17
N LEU A 71 4.97 6.67 11.33
CA LEU A 71 3.68 7.31 11.07
C LEU A 71 3.44 7.36 9.56
N THR A 72 2.29 6.86 9.14
CA THR A 72 1.85 6.91 7.75
C THR A 72 1.23 8.27 7.41
N LYS A 73 1.23 8.63 6.11
CA LYS A 73 0.54 9.82 5.62
C LYS A 73 -0.92 9.84 6.03
N GLN A 74 -1.60 8.70 5.85
CA GLN A 74 -3.03 8.57 6.14
C GLN A 74 -3.34 8.81 7.61
N GLU A 75 -2.56 8.24 8.53
CA GLU A 75 -2.72 8.48 9.97
C GLU A 75 -2.54 9.95 10.34
N VAL A 76 -1.52 10.61 9.79
CA VAL A 76 -1.28 12.03 10.06
C VAL A 76 -2.42 12.88 9.49
N VAL A 77 -2.89 12.61 8.27
CA VAL A 77 -4.04 13.29 7.67
C VAL A 77 -5.29 13.15 8.55
N GLU A 78 -5.56 11.94 9.05
CA GLU A 78 -6.71 11.68 9.91
C GLU A 78 -6.61 12.43 11.24
N VAL A 79 -5.44 12.44 11.88
CA VAL A 79 -5.20 13.20 13.10
C VAL A 79 -5.41 14.70 12.89
N ILE A 80 -4.89 15.30 11.81
CA ILE A 80 -5.08 16.71 11.51
C ILE A 80 -6.56 17.02 11.19
N THR A 81 -7.25 16.12 10.49
CA THR A 81 -8.68 16.23 10.20
C THR A 81 -9.49 16.28 11.49
N GLN A 82 -9.26 15.37 12.43
CA GLN A 82 -9.88 15.36 13.75
C GLN A 82 -9.56 16.65 14.50
N LEU A 83 -8.29 17.02 14.59
CA LEU A 83 -7.84 18.21 15.35
C LEU A 83 -8.33 19.52 14.75
N ALA A 84 -8.74 19.58 13.49
CA ALA A 84 -9.34 20.76 12.89
C ALA A 84 -10.60 21.22 13.66
N PHE A 85 -11.37 20.29 14.22
CA PHE A 85 -12.55 20.60 15.05
C PHE A 85 -12.21 21.14 16.43
N TYR A 86 -11.05 20.80 16.99
CA TYR A 86 -10.60 21.22 18.31
C TYR A 86 -9.69 22.44 18.29
N CYS A 87 -8.93 22.64 17.22
CA CYS A 87 -7.86 23.64 17.13
C CYS A 87 -8.09 24.69 16.02
N GLY A 88 -9.09 24.50 15.16
CA GLY A 88 -9.50 25.42 14.10
C GLY A 88 -9.02 25.03 12.70
N TRP A 89 -9.92 25.17 11.75
CA TRP A 89 -9.78 24.83 10.33
C TRP A 89 -8.61 25.51 9.60
N PRO A 90 -8.34 26.84 9.82
CA PRO A 90 -7.22 27.48 9.12
C PRO A 90 -5.87 26.82 9.38
N LYS A 91 -5.65 26.27 10.59
CA LYS A 91 -4.42 25.54 10.91
C LYS A 91 -4.30 24.22 10.11
N ALA A 92 -5.42 23.51 9.94
CA ALA A 92 -5.45 22.30 9.12
C ALA A 92 -5.11 22.62 7.66
N TRP A 93 -5.72 23.66 7.07
CA TRP A 93 -5.39 24.13 5.73
C TRP A 93 -3.91 24.44 5.56
N SER A 94 -3.27 25.06 6.55
CA SER A 94 -1.83 25.36 6.52
C SER A 94 -0.96 24.10 6.71
N THR A 95 -1.49 23.03 7.29
CA THR A 95 -0.72 21.81 7.59
C THR A 95 -0.74 20.81 6.44
N PHE A 96 -1.84 20.66 5.69
CA PHE A 96 -1.91 19.68 4.59
C PHE A 96 -0.81 19.85 3.53
N PRO A 97 -0.45 21.06 3.08
CA PRO A 97 0.69 21.23 2.19
C PRO A 97 2.02 20.73 2.77
N LEU A 98 2.25 20.89 4.08
CA LEU A 98 3.45 20.37 4.75
C LEU A 98 3.46 18.84 4.79
N ILE A 99 2.30 18.23 4.98
CA ILE A 99 2.17 16.76 4.90
C ILE A 99 2.52 16.28 3.50
N GLU A 100 2.02 16.94 2.45
CA GLU A 100 2.38 16.58 1.07
C GLU A 100 3.86 16.80 0.78
N GLU A 101 4.48 17.83 1.32
CA GLU A 101 5.91 18.09 1.16
C GLU A 101 6.76 16.96 1.80
N VAL A 102 6.38 16.49 2.98
CA VAL A 102 7.11 15.46 3.73
C VAL A 102 6.82 14.04 3.24
N TYR A 103 5.57 13.72 2.99
CA TYR A 103 5.14 12.36 2.62
C TYR A 103 5.01 12.14 1.13
N GLY A 104 5.09 13.19 0.32
CA GLY A 104 4.80 13.20 -1.11
C GLY A 104 3.36 13.61 -1.41
N LYS A 105 3.15 14.15 -2.61
CA LYS A 105 1.78 14.49 -3.05
C LYS A 105 0.90 13.24 -3.00
N THR A 106 -0.36 13.44 -2.63
CA THR A 106 -1.36 12.42 -2.85
C THR A 106 -1.52 12.30 -4.35
N THR A 107 -0.87 11.30 -4.94
CA THR A 107 -1.34 10.78 -6.22
C THR A 107 -2.70 10.18 -5.90
N ASN A 108 -3.71 10.41 -6.75
CA ASN A 108 -5.01 9.73 -6.63
C ASN A 108 -4.89 8.23 -6.95
N GLU A 109 -3.69 7.67 -6.83
CA GLU A 109 -3.43 6.25 -6.94
C GLU A 109 -3.78 5.62 -5.60
N MET A 110 -4.78 4.79 -5.63
CA MET A 110 -5.21 4.00 -4.49
C MET A 110 -4.05 3.07 -4.09
N GLU A 111 -3.43 3.33 -2.93
CA GLU A 111 -2.38 2.46 -2.39
C GLU A 111 -3.04 1.31 -1.62
N LEU A 112 -3.19 0.17 -2.26
CA LEU A 112 -3.70 -1.06 -1.63
C LEU A 112 -2.55 -1.88 -1.02
N SER A 113 -1.39 -1.88 -1.67
CA SER A 113 -0.18 -2.60 -1.23
C SER A 113 1.07 -1.79 -1.55
N VAL A 114 2.25 -2.37 -1.33
CA VAL A 114 3.56 -1.77 -1.71
C VAL A 114 3.76 -1.68 -3.23
N PHE A 115 2.90 -2.34 -4.02
CA PHE A 115 2.95 -2.29 -5.48
C PHE A 115 1.85 -1.38 -6.03
N PRO A 116 2.12 -0.65 -7.14
CA PRO A 116 1.14 0.26 -7.72
C PRO A 116 -0.09 -0.49 -8.21
N VAL A 117 -1.27 0.12 -8.07
CA VAL A 117 -2.52 -0.41 -8.64
C VAL A 117 -2.41 -0.50 -10.17
N GLY A 118 -1.75 0.45 -10.79
CA GLY A 118 -1.58 0.51 -12.22
C GLY A 118 -2.70 1.26 -12.95
N LYS A 119 -2.69 1.13 -14.27
CA LYS A 119 -3.70 1.74 -15.13
C LYS A 119 -4.92 0.82 -15.31
N PRO A 120 -6.11 1.38 -15.63
CA PRO A 120 -7.25 0.56 -16.05
C PRO A 120 -6.84 -0.43 -17.14
N ASN A 121 -7.19 -1.69 -16.94
CA ASN A 121 -6.81 -2.80 -17.81
C ASN A 121 -7.70 -2.83 -19.08
N THR A 122 -7.62 -1.76 -19.88
CA THR A 122 -8.50 -1.57 -21.06
C THR A 122 -8.22 -2.58 -22.17
N ALA A 123 -6.98 -3.01 -22.34
CA ALA A 123 -6.58 -3.95 -23.40
C ALA A 123 -7.25 -5.34 -23.25
N TYR A 124 -7.51 -5.74 -22.02
CA TYR A 124 -8.11 -7.03 -21.68
C TYR A 124 -9.52 -6.90 -21.10
N ALA A 125 -10.11 -5.70 -21.06
CA ALA A 125 -11.39 -5.45 -20.41
C ALA A 125 -12.52 -6.39 -20.87
N GLN A 126 -12.52 -6.81 -22.13
CA GLN A 126 -13.49 -7.77 -22.70
C GLN A 126 -13.43 -9.16 -22.05
N TYR A 127 -12.36 -9.48 -21.35
CA TYR A 127 -12.16 -10.78 -20.67
C TYR A 127 -12.36 -10.70 -19.16
N PHE A 128 -12.94 -9.58 -18.67
CA PHE A 128 -13.20 -9.37 -17.25
C PHE A 128 -14.65 -8.92 -17.04
N VAL A 129 -15.25 -9.40 -15.98
CA VAL A 129 -16.48 -8.85 -15.42
C VAL A 129 -16.10 -7.88 -14.32
N GLY A 130 -16.44 -6.59 -14.47
CA GLY A 130 -16.03 -5.52 -13.54
C GLY A 130 -14.69 -4.88 -13.92
N GLN A 131 -14.24 -3.95 -13.09
CA GLN A 131 -13.03 -3.17 -13.35
C GLN A 131 -11.79 -3.83 -12.76
N SER A 132 -10.77 -3.96 -13.59
CA SER A 132 -9.42 -4.38 -13.18
C SER A 132 -8.37 -3.36 -13.62
N TYR A 133 -7.20 -3.44 -13.00
CA TYR A 133 -6.05 -2.58 -13.26
C TYR A 133 -4.81 -3.45 -13.44
N LEU A 134 -3.84 -2.96 -14.20
CA LEU A 134 -2.61 -3.68 -14.50
C LEU A 134 -1.40 -2.76 -14.35
N ALA A 135 -0.43 -3.18 -13.54
CA ALA A 135 0.86 -2.53 -13.42
C ALA A 135 1.97 -3.51 -13.81
N PRO A 136 2.70 -3.27 -14.90
CA PRO A 136 3.91 -4.04 -15.19
C PRO A 136 4.98 -3.70 -14.16
N LEU A 137 5.49 -4.71 -13.46
CA LEU A 137 6.60 -4.59 -12.51
C LEU A 137 7.94 -4.83 -13.19
N THR A 138 7.99 -5.83 -14.06
CA THR A 138 9.10 -6.09 -14.97
C THR A 138 8.62 -6.82 -16.21
N THR A 139 9.23 -6.53 -17.35
CA THR A 139 9.01 -7.24 -18.62
C THR A 139 10.26 -8.00 -19.08
N LYS A 140 11.32 -7.96 -18.24
CA LYS A 140 12.61 -8.65 -18.54
C LYS A 140 12.62 -10.01 -17.85
N GLN A 141 13.24 -10.99 -18.51
CA GLN A 141 13.38 -12.37 -18.02
C GLN A 141 12.03 -13.02 -17.70
N ILE A 142 11.46 -12.79 -16.52
CA ILE A 142 10.15 -13.30 -16.13
C ILE A 142 9.17 -12.12 -16.11
N PRO A 143 8.27 -12.01 -17.11
CA PRO A 143 7.23 -10.97 -17.08
C PRO A 143 6.40 -11.07 -15.80
N THR A 144 6.35 -9.97 -15.09
CA THR A 144 5.68 -9.91 -13.76
C THR A 144 4.80 -8.69 -13.70
N PHE A 145 3.56 -8.89 -13.30
CA PHE A 145 2.54 -7.86 -13.25
C PHE A 145 1.86 -7.85 -11.89
N ASN A 146 1.54 -6.67 -11.36
CA ASN A 146 0.54 -6.55 -10.32
C ASN A 146 -0.83 -6.39 -10.98
N VAL A 147 -1.73 -7.33 -10.69
CA VAL A 147 -3.11 -7.31 -11.16
C VAL A 147 -4.01 -6.94 -9.99
N THR A 148 -4.78 -5.88 -10.16
CA THR A 148 -5.71 -5.37 -9.16
C THR A 148 -7.13 -5.52 -9.64
N PHE A 149 -7.99 -6.05 -8.79
CA PHE A 149 -9.42 -6.26 -9.03
C PHE A 149 -10.24 -5.44 -8.05
N GLU A 150 -11.21 -4.69 -8.56
CA GLU A 150 -12.26 -4.11 -7.70
C GLU A 150 -13.14 -5.21 -7.09
N PRO A 151 -13.87 -4.93 -5.99
CA PRO A 151 -14.86 -5.86 -5.46
C PRO A 151 -15.79 -6.39 -6.56
N LYS A 152 -16.02 -7.70 -6.58
CA LYS A 152 -16.80 -8.44 -7.59
C LYS A 152 -16.11 -8.61 -8.96
N CYS A 153 -14.98 -7.96 -9.22
CA CYS A 153 -14.27 -8.12 -10.49
C CYS A 153 -13.61 -9.50 -10.57
N ARG A 154 -13.74 -10.15 -11.72
CA ARG A 154 -13.15 -11.45 -12.02
C ARG A 154 -12.82 -11.57 -13.50
N ASN A 155 -11.79 -12.34 -13.83
CA ASN A 155 -11.54 -12.67 -15.24
C ASN A 155 -12.41 -13.82 -15.72
N ASN A 156 -12.47 -13.97 -17.02
CA ASN A 156 -13.10 -15.12 -17.66
C ASN A 156 -12.32 -16.41 -17.35
N TRP A 157 -12.96 -17.54 -17.53
CA TRP A 157 -12.25 -18.80 -17.69
C TRP A 157 -11.20 -18.65 -18.78
N HIS A 158 -9.98 -19.15 -18.53
CA HIS A 158 -8.89 -19.07 -19.50
C HIS A 158 -7.88 -20.19 -19.29
N ILE A 159 -7.02 -20.38 -20.29
CA ILE A 159 -6.00 -21.43 -20.31
C ILE A 159 -4.69 -20.80 -20.74
N HIS A 160 -3.64 -21.03 -19.99
CA HIS A 160 -2.27 -20.75 -20.42
C HIS A 160 -1.70 -22.02 -21.09
N HIS A 161 -1.79 -22.08 -22.41
CA HIS A 161 -1.27 -23.20 -23.18
C HIS A 161 0.25 -23.19 -23.22
N ALA A 162 0.84 -24.36 -23.15
CA ALA A 162 2.25 -24.59 -23.49
C ALA A 162 2.47 -26.05 -23.87
N LYS A 163 3.46 -26.29 -24.75
CA LYS A 163 3.88 -27.65 -25.12
C LYS A 163 4.78 -28.25 -24.04
N THR A 164 5.70 -27.43 -23.47
CA THR A 164 6.55 -27.81 -22.33
C THR A 164 6.73 -26.60 -21.41
N GLY A 165 6.82 -26.82 -20.10
CA GLY A 165 6.83 -25.75 -19.11
C GLY A 165 5.53 -24.95 -19.14
N GLY A 166 5.62 -23.63 -19.00
CA GLY A 166 4.46 -22.74 -19.09
C GLY A 166 3.57 -22.73 -17.84
N GLY A 167 2.43 -22.08 -17.98
CA GLY A 167 1.50 -21.83 -16.88
C GLY A 167 1.73 -20.48 -16.22
N GLN A 168 1.14 -20.28 -15.04
CA GLN A 168 1.18 -19.02 -14.33
C GLN A 168 1.39 -19.24 -12.83
N MET A 169 2.06 -18.31 -12.17
CA MET A 169 2.12 -18.26 -10.71
C MET A 169 1.47 -16.97 -10.20
N LEU A 170 0.60 -17.11 -9.20
CA LEU A 170 -0.01 -15.99 -8.49
C LEU A 170 0.56 -15.91 -7.08
N ILE A 171 0.93 -14.71 -6.64
CA ILE A 171 1.32 -14.42 -5.25
C ILE A 171 0.35 -13.36 -4.73
N CYS A 172 -0.53 -13.73 -3.81
CA CYS A 172 -1.54 -12.84 -3.27
C CYS A 172 -0.92 -11.85 -2.29
N ILE A 173 -1.15 -10.55 -2.49
CA ILE A 173 -0.48 -9.48 -1.73
C ILE A 173 -1.45 -8.55 -0.99
N TYR A 174 -2.73 -8.49 -1.40
CA TYR A 174 -3.72 -7.63 -0.75
C TYR A 174 -5.14 -8.16 -0.91
N GLY A 175 -5.95 -7.94 0.11
CA GLY A 175 -7.38 -8.20 0.10
C GLY A 175 -7.75 -9.67 0.07
N ARG A 176 -8.95 -9.97 -0.47
CA ARG A 176 -9.51 -11.31 -0.53
C ARG A 176 -10.04 -11.59 -1.93
N GLY A 177 -9.75 -12.77 -2.44
CA GLY A 177 -10.13 -13.19 -3.79
C GLY A 177 -10.44 -14.67 -3.88
N TRP A 178 -10.65 -15.13 -5.10
CA TRP A 178 -10.99 -16.51 -5.43
C TRP A 178 -10.14 -17.02 -6.58
N TYR A 179 -9.86 -18.32 -6.56
CA TYR A 179 -9.28 -19.09 -7.65
C TYR A 179 -10.06 -20.38 -7.81
N GLN A 180 -10.27 -20.81 -9.05
CA GLN A 180 -10.91 -22.09 -9.34
C GLN A 180 -10.36 -22.70 -10.62
N GLU A 181 -10.04 -23.98 -10.58
CA GLU A 181 -9.81 -24.82 -11.74
C GLU A 181 -11.13 -25.43 -12.24
N TRP A 182 -11.23 -25.64 -13.54
CA TRP A 182 -12.42 -26.24 -14.12
C TRP A 182 -12.72 -27.59 -13.51
N GLY A 183 -13.95 -27.75 -13.02
CA GLY A 183 -14.39 -29.00 -12.38
C GLY A 183 -13.92 -29.21 -10.94
N GLN A 184 -13.23 -28.21 -10.35
CA GLN A 184 -12.82 -28.26 -8.96
C GLN A 184 -13.60 -27.24 -8.11
N GLU A 185 -13.57 -27.41 -6.79
CA GLU A 185 -14.14 -26.45 -5.85
C GLU A 185 -13.33 -25.15 -5.84
N PRO A 186 -13.99 -24.00 -5.73
CA PRO A 186 -13.30 -22.70 -5.63
C PRO A 186 -12.51 -22.59 -4.31
N ARG A 187 -11.30 -22.04 -4.41
CA ARG A 187 -10.41 -21.78 -3.28
C ARG A 187 -10.38 -20.28 -2.99
N GLU A 188 -10.63 -19.92 -1.73
CA GLU A 188 -10.41 -18.54 -1.27
C GLU A 188 -8.91 -18.23 -1.24
N LEU A 189 -8.57 -16.99 -1.63
CA LEU A 189 -7.21 -16.44 -1.66
C LEU A 189 -7.10 -15.22 -0.75
N LYS A 190 -5.98 -15.15 -0.01
CA LYS A 190 -5.64 -14.05 0.89
C LYS A 190 -4.13 -13.74 0.82
N PRO A 191 -3.67 -12.59 1.35
CA PRO A 191 -2.26 -12.23 1.33
C PRO A 191 -1.37 -13.33 1.93
N GLY A 192 -0.31 -13.68 1.19
CA GLY A 192 0.61 -14.76 1.50
C GLY A 192 0.30 -16.09 0.79
N ASP A 193 -0.90 -16.25 0.19
CA ASP A 193 -1.18 -17.43 -0.62
C ASP A 193 -0.43 -17.40 -1.94
N ILE A 194 0.06 -18.58 -2.34
CA ILE A 194 0.70 -18.80 -3.64
C ILE A 194 -0.10 -19.86 -4.38
N VAL A 195 -0.41 -19.58 -5.64
CA VAL A 195 -1.06 -20.52 -6.55
C VAL A 195 -0.13 -20.80 -7.72
N ASN A 196 0.27 -22.06 -7.90
CA ASN A 196 0.97 -22.51 -9.10
C ASN A 196 -0.08 -23.10 -10.03
N ILE A 197 -0.27 -22.49 -11.17
CA ILE A 197 -1.22 -22.90 -12.20
C ILE A 197 -0.45 -23.59 -13.32
N PRO A 198 -0.56 -24.91 -13.48
CA PRO A 198 0.11 -25.60 -14.56
C PRO A 198 -0.38 -25.14 -15.93
N ALA A 199 0.47 -25.29 -16.96
CA ALA A 199 0.02 -25.10 -18.33
C ALA A 199 -1.15 -26.02 -18.68
N ASN A 200 -2.00 -25.56 -19.58
CA ASN A 200 -3.16 -26.27 -20.11
C ASN A 200 -4.31 -26.55 -19.09
N VAL A 201 -4.25 -25.91 -17.92
CA VAL A 201 -5.32 -25.96 -16.94
C VAL A 201 -6.28 -24.79 -17.17
N LYS A 202 -7.58 -25.09 -17.38
CA LYS A 202 -8.64 -24.08 -17.48
C LYS A 202 -8.99 -23.60 -16.07
N HIS A 203 -8.89 -22.28 -15.86
CA HIS A 203 -9.07 -21.67 -14.54
C HIS A 203 -9.59 -20.22 -14.65
N TRP A 204 -10.01 -19.68 -13.53
CA TRP A 204 -10.27 -18.25 -13.36
C TRP A 204 -9.83 -17.78 -11.97
N HIS A 205 -9.66 -16.47 -11.79
CA HIS A 205 -9.45 -15.82 -10.51
C HIS A 205 -10.03 -14.40 -10.50
N GLY A 206 -10.26 -13.86 -9.30
CA GLY A 206 -10.83 -12.54 -9.13
C GLY A 206 -11.01 -12.14 -7.68
N ALA A 207 -11.52 -10.94 -7.45
CA ALA A 207 -11.81 -10.39 -6.13
C ALA A 207 -13.02 -11.09 -5.48
N ALA A 208 -13.12 -11.03 -4.15
CA ALA A 208 -14.35 -11.33 -3.44
C ALA A 208 -15.38 -10.20 -3.61
N LYS A 209 -16.63 -10.45 -3.21
CA LYS A 209 -17.75 -9.52 -3.42
C LYS A 209 -17.60 -8.18 -2.70
N ASP A 210 -16.88 -8.19 -1.59
CA ASP A 210 -16.76 -7.11 -0.61
C ASP A 210 -15.31 -6.66 -0.38
N SER A 211 -14.37 -7.14 -1.20
CA SER A 211 -12.95 -6.85 -1.03
C SER A 211 -12.27 -6.53 -2.34
N TRP A 212 -11.43 -5.52 -2.36
CA TRP A 212 -10.38 -5.40 -3.35
C TRP A 212 -9.45 -6.61 -3.28
N PHE A 213 -8.83 -6.96 -4.38
CA PHE A 213 -7.88 -8.07 -4.43
C PHE A 213 -6.69 -7.71 -5.32
N GLN A 214 -5.48 -7.99 -4.83
CA GLN A 214 -4.26 -7.87 -5.63
C GLN A 214 -3.44 -9.13 -5.56
N HIS A 215 -2.90 -9.51 -6.70
CA HIS A 215 -1.87 -10.53 -6.77
C HIS A 215 -0.79 -10.14 -7.79
N ILE A 216 0.43 -10.61 -7.53
CA ILE A 216 1.48 -10.64 -8.52
C ILE A 216 1.22 -11.83 -9.44
N ALA A 217 1.16 -11.59 -10.74
CA ALA A 217 1.08 -12.62 -11.77
C ALA A 217 2.43 -12.76 -12.47
N GLN A 218 2.96 -13.96 -12.52
CA GLN A 218 4.16 -14.30 -13.25
C GLN A 218 3.86 -15.36 -14.31
N GLU A 219 4.23 -15.09 -15.55
CA GLU A 219 4.17 -16.09 -16.62
C GLU A 219 5.37 -17.00 -16.52
N ILE A 220 5.13 -18.31 -16.45
CA ILE A 220 6.21 -19.31 -16.41
C ILE A 220 6.68 -19.58 -17.81
N HIS A 221 8.00 -19.59 -18.00
CA HIS A 221 8.58 -19.88 -19.30
C HIS A 221 8.17 -21.26 -19.83
N GLY A 222 7.79 -21.28 -21.10
CA GLY A 222 7.40 -22.50 -21.80
C GLY A 222 7.69 -22.39 -23.30
N THR A 223 7.47 -23.48 -24.00
CA THR A 223 7.55 -23.52 -25.48
C THR A 223 6.16 -23.54 -26.08
N GLU A 224 5.98 -22.90 -27.23
CA GLU A 224 4.70 -22.80 -27.95
C GLU A 224 3.58 -22.31 -27.00
N THR A 225 3.83 -21.19 -26.28
CA THR A 225 2.90 -20.63 -25.30
C THR A 225 1.84 -19.77 -25.97
N ALA A 226 0.60 -19.87 -25.49
CA ALA A 226 -0.53 -19.01 -25.90
C ALA A 226 -1.54 -18.91 -24.75
N THR A 227 -2.27 -17.79 -24.67
CA THR A 227 -3.40 -17.66 -23.74
C THR A 227 -4.70 -17.78 -24.54
N GLU A 228 -5.53 -18.70 -24.13
CA GLU A 228 -6.91 -18.86 -24.63
C GLU A 228 -7.89 -18.28 -23.61
N TRP A 229 -8.69 -17.30 -24.05
CA TRP A 229 -9.79 -16.75 -23.26
C TRP A 229 -11.06 -17.48 -23.60
N CYS A 230 -11.70 -18.05 -22.60
CA CYS A 230 -12.93 -18.81 -22.68
C CYS A 230 -14.15 -17.96 -22.24
N GLU A 231 -15.24 -18.63 -21.88
CA GLU A 231 -16.48 -18.02 -21.42
C GLU A 231 -16.32 -17.21 -20.11
N PRO A 232 -17.16 -16.21 -19.87
CA PRO A 232 -17.20 -15.53 -18.57
C PRO A 232 -17.63 -16.48 -17.44
N VAL A 233 -17.11 -16.23 -16.23
CA VAL A 233 -17.66 -16.79 -15.00
C VAL A 233 -19.00 -16.13 -14.75
N THR A 234 -20.08 -16.89 -14.74
CA THR A 234 -21.44 -16.35 -14.62
C THR A 234 -21.68 -15.74 -13.23
N ASP A 235 -22.62 -14.78 -13.16
CA ASP A 235 -23.05 -14.24 -11.86
C ASP A 235 -23.68 -15.32 -10.96
N GLU A 236 -24.33 -16.33 -11.56
CA GLU A 236 -24.89 -17.44 -10.80
C GLU A 236 -23.80 -18.27 -10.11
N GLU A 237 -22.73 -18.63 -10.82
CA GLU A 237 -21.58 -19.35 -10.27
C GLU A 237 -20.86 -18.52 -9.22
N TYR A 238 -20.52 -17.27 -9.57
CA TYR A 238 -19.79 -16.37 -8.67
C TYR A 238 -20.58 -16.04 -7.40
N ASN A 239 -21.90 -15.91 -7.47
CA ASN A 239 -22.73 -15.59 -6.30
C ASN A 239 -22.90 -16.75 -5.32
N LYS A 240 -22.53 -17.96 -5.67
CA LYS A 240 -22.46 -19.11 -4.73
C LYS A 240 -21.26 -19.02 -3.77
N LEU A 241 -20.23 -18.24 -4.11
CA LEU A 241 -19.06 -18.02 -3.26
C LEU A 241 -19.44 -17.17 -2.03
N LYS A 242 -18.87 -17.51 -0.87
CA LYS A 242 -19.21 -16.88 0.42
C LYS A 242 -18.26 -15.73 0.78
#